data_a0e63de59a0ed3eb4742d86bc5d22741
#
_entry.id   a0e63de59a0ed3eb4742d86bc5d22741
#
_cell.length_a   1.000
_cell.length_b   1.000
_cell.length_c   1.000
_cell.angle_alpha   90.00
_cell.angle_beta   90.00
_cell.angle_gamma   90.00
#
_symmetry.space_group_name_H-M   'P 1'
#
loop_
_entity.id
_entity.type
_entity.pdbx_description
1 polymer ?
#
loop_
_entity_poly.entity_id
_entity_poly.type
_entity_poly.pdbx_seq_one_letter_code
_entity_poly.pdbx_strand_id
1 'polypeptide(L)'
;MAVPTKLRPRLDLIEIGDGRRVRLLDLVGQGGSSTVHRALLENRTGLRRLVAVKLFGSVSTDDAERADALAAQTAMRAACIRHPNVVGLYDVGKWRTQPYFVNELVDGVNLQTLLDRYATKSLRLPLDLALFIASEIGEALSGARTARDHRDVQLGILHLALGPRKVLLGWRGEVKVCDFETSMAAIASSGVRNMALVAHRTATMAPEVARGAAGDSRSDVFSFGVILRELFVGPRFGRVVKNSEAIALAREGFVQPMSFQPHLPEALMLVMLRALRIDPAERYPNASAMAFELRRIALSMGVGDGRLFLRRALDREFGNDASEVTAEHAYSTAPPLAPSVVLANDLLELAALDALPTIADND
;
A
#
# COMPACT_ATOMS: atom_id res chain seq x y z
N MET A 1 -38.83 -5.80 26.96
CA MET A 1 -37.89 -4.85 26.36
C MET A 1 -37.44 -5.46 25.06
N ALA A 2 -37.80 -4.89 23.91
CA ALA A 2 -37.44 -5.40 22.59
C ALA A 2 -35.99 -5.04 22.31
N VAL A 3 -35.17 -6.05 21.93
CA VAL A 3 -33.82 -5.86 21.45
C VAL A 3 -33.88 -5.07 20.13
N PRO A 4 -33.13 -3.96 19.98
CA PRO A 4 -33.16 -3.19 18.75
C PRO A 4 -32.65 -4.06 17.59
N THR A 5 -33.51 -4.31 16.63
CA THR A 5 -33.19 -4.99 15.37
C THR A 5 -32.09 -4.14 14.68
N LYS A 6 -30.85 -4.65 14.67
CA LYS A 6 -29.80 -4.08 13.84
C LYS A 6 -30.35 -3.97 12.42
N LEU A 7 -30.53 -2.72 11.93
CA LEU A 7 -30.87 -2.45 10.55
C LEU A 7 -29.87 -3.23 9.68
N ARG A 8 -30.36 -4.22 8.93
CA ARG A 8 -29.57 -4.88 7.89
C ARG A 8 -29.20 -3.78 6.90
N PRO A 9 -27.92 -3.53 6.62
CA PRO A 9 -27.55 -2.57 5.59
C PRO A 9 -28.24 -2.99 4.29
N ARG A 10 -28.81 -2.03 3.55
CA ARG A 10 -29.27 -2.27 2.18
C ARG A 10 -28.07 -2.84 1.42
N LEU A 11 -28.15 -4.11 1.09
CA LEU A 11 -27.13 -4.80 0.31
C LEU A 11 -27.15 -4.20 -1.11
N ASP A 12 -26.26 -3.24 -1.35
CA ASP A 12 -26.14 -2.63 -2.67
C ASP A 12 -25.62 -3.69 -3.65
N LEU A 13 -26.36 -3.86 -4.75
CA LEU A 13 -26.04 -4.78 -5.83
C LEU A 13 -25.42 -3.98 -6.97
N ILE A 14 -24.21 -4.35 -7.36
CA ILE A 14 -23.53 -3.81 -8.54
C ILE A 14 -23.66 -4.84 -9.66
N GLU A 15 -24.32 -4.47 -10.74
CA GLU A 15 -24.36 -5.28 -11.95
C GLU A 15 -23.08 -5.01 -12.75
N ILE A 16 -22.31 -6.07 -12.93
CA ILE A 16 -21.12 -6.08 -13.79
C ILE A 16 -21.56 -6.66 -15.14
N GLY A 17 -21.03 -6.16 -16.25
CA GLY A 17 -21.30 -6.69 -17.57
C GLY A 17 -21.26 -8.23 -17.63
N ASP A 18 -21.85 -8.84 -18.65
CA ASP A 18 -21.92 -10.31 -18.86
C ASP A 18 -22.77 -11.08 -17.84
N GLY A 19 -23.71 -10.41 -17.12
CA GLY A 19 -24.60 -11.04 -16.15
C GLY A 19 -23.92 -11.50 -14.89
N ARG A 20 -22.75 -10.97 -14.59
CA ARG A 20 -22.11 -11.07 -13.29
C ARG A 20 -22.66 -10.01 -12.35
N ARG A 21 -22.73 -10.32 -11.06
CA ARG A 21 -23.22 -9.43 -10.00
C ARG A 21 -22.28 -9.40 -8.83
N VAL A 22 -22.11 -8.23 -8.24
CA VAL A 22 -21.39 -8.06 -6.98
C VAL A 22 -22.35 -7.55 -5.92
N ARG A 23 -22.48 -8.29 -4.84
CA ARG A 23 -23.26 -7.90 -3.69
C ARG A 23 -22.30 -7.43 -2.59
N LEU A 24 -22.39 -6.14 -2.25
CA LEU A 24 -21.61 -5.59 -1.15
C LEU A 24 -22.11 -6.18 0.17
N LEU A 25 -21.21 -6.57 1.05
CA LEU A 25 -21.51 -7.14 2.35
C LEU A 25 -21.20 -6.10 3.45
N ASP A 26 -20.00 -6.10 3.96
CA ASP A 26 -19.56 -5.24 5.05
C ASP A 26 -18.38 -4.35 4.62
N LEU A 27 -18.28 -3.20 5.27
CA LEU A 27 -17.16 -2.28 5.10
C LEU A 27 -15.95 -2.88 5.81
N VAL A 28 -14.86 -3.08 5.08
CA VAL A 28 -13.61 -3.66 5.60
C VAL A 28 -12.45 -2.66 5.63
N GLY A 29 -12.64 -1.48 5.05
CA GLY A 29 -11.64 -0.44 5.09
C GLY A 29 -12.15 0.88 4.54
N GLN A 30 -11.62 1.98 5.08
CA GLN A 30 -11.92 3.33 4.64
C GLN A 30 -10.62 4.09 4.44
N GLY A 31 -10.46 4.73 3.29
CA GLY A 31 -9.35 5.61 2.94
C GLY A 31 -9.82 7.03 2.70
N GLY A 32 -8.89 7.96 2.50
CA GLY A 32 -9.23 9.37 2.26
C GLY A 32 -10.13 9.62 1.03
N SER A 33 -10.04 8.77 0.01
CA SER A 33 -10.80 8.91 -1.25
C SER A 33 -11.53 7.63 -1.67
N SER A 34 -11.51 6.56 -0.87
CA SER A 34 -12.13 5.28 -1.23
C SER A 34 -12.59 4.50 -0.01
N THR A 35 -13.59 3.66 -0.22
CA THR A 35 -14.01 2.62 0.75
C THR A 35 -13.75 1.25 0.15
N VAL A 36 -13.44 0.27 1.00
CA VAL A 36 -13.28 -1.13 0.60
C VAL A 36 -14.33 -1.96 1.32
N HIS A 37 -15.08 -2.73 0.54
CA HIS A 37 -16.13 -3.61 1.04
C HIS A 37 -15.77 -5.07 0.77
N ARG A 38 -16.02 -5.94 1.72
CA ARG A 38 -16.14 -7.35 1.44
C ARG A 38 -17.43 -7.54 0.63
N ALA A 39 -17.36 -8.36 -0.40
CA ALA A 39 -18.47 -8.56 -1.31
C ALA A 39 -18.53 -9.98 -1.84
N LEU A 40 -19.68 -10.35 -2.38
CA LEU A 40 -19.90 -11.64 -3.03
C LEU A 40 -20.04 -11.42 -4.54
N LEU A 41 -19.05 -11.87 -5.30
CA LEU A 41 -19.11 -11.93 -6.76
C LEU A 41 -19.84 -13.19 -7.17
N GLU A 42 -20.91 -13.04 -7.94
CA GLU A 42 -21.72 -14.13 -8.50
C GLU A 42 -21.70 -14.06 -10.04
N ASN A 43 -21.46 -15.17 -10.71
CA ASN A 43 -21.55 -15.30 -12.15
C ASN A 43 -22.92 -15.81 -12.61
N ARG A 44 -23.17 -15.88 -13.92
CA ARG A 44 -24.42 -16.38 -14.51
C ARG A 44 -24.78 -17.82 -14.12
N THR A 45 -23.79 -18.65 -13.81
CA THR A 45 -24.01 -20.04 -13.45
C THR A 45 -24.24 -20.25 -11.95
N GLY A 46 -24.29 -19.15 -11.16
CA GLY A 46 -24.46 -19.21 -9.71
C GLY A 46 -23.18 -19.48 -8.92
N LEU A 47 -22.01 -19.55 -9.57
CA LEU A 47 -20.74 -19.65 -8.86
C LEU A 47 -20.49 -18.36 -8.08
N ARG A 48 -20.19 -18.52 -6.78
CA ARG A 48 -19.98 -17.43 -5.85
C ARG A 48 -18.56 -17.39 -5.32
N ARG A 49 -18.01 -16.18 -5.20
CA ARG A 49 -16.68 -15.97 -4.64
C ARG A 49 -16.67 -14.70 -3.79
N LEU A 50 -16.03 -14.77 -2.61
CA LEU A 50 -15.74 -13.57 -1.82
C LEU A 50 -14.64 -12.76 -2.49
N VAL A 51 -14.85 -11.44 -2.54
CA VAL A 51 -13.96 -10.46 -3.16
C VAL A 51 -13.91 -9.19 -2.32
N ALA A 52 -12.89 -8.37 -2.54
CA ALA A 52 -12.80 -7.02 -2.03
C ALA A 52 -13.22 -6.03 -3.13
N VAL A 53 -14.19 -5.16 -2.84
CA VAL A 53 -14.63 -4.11 -3.76
C VAL A 53 -14.19 -2.76 -3.23
N LYS A 54 -13.33 -2.10 -3.98
CA LYS A 54 -12.86 -0.75 -3.69
C LYS A 54 -13.69 0.24 -4.50
N LEU A 55 -14.46 1.09 -3.79
CA LEU A 55 -15.27 2.16 -4.35
C LEU A 55 -14.57 3.49 -4.14
N PHE A 56 -14.46 4.28 -5.20
CA PHE A 56 -13.87 5.62 -5.13
C PHE A 56 -14.95 6.68 -4.99
N GLY A 57 -14.64 7.79 -4.30
CA GLY A 57 -15.51 8.95 -4.28
C GLY A 57 -15.75 9.50 -5.68
N SER A 58 -16.92 10.10 -5.91
CA SER A 58 -17.20 10.79 -7.17
C SER A 58 -16.29 12.01 -7.30
N VAL A 59 -15.53 12.07 -8.40
CA VAL A 59 -14.72 13.25 -8.73
C VAL A 59 -15.59 14.19 -9.56
N SER A 60 -15.88 15.36 -9.03
CA SER A 60 -16.66 16.42 -9.70
C SER A 60 -15.69 17.46 -10.27
N THR A 61 -15.05 17.17 -11.42
CA THR A 61 -14.20 18.15 -12.11
C THR A 61 -14.27 17.90 -13.60
N ASP A 62 -14.03 18.93 -14.42
CA ASP A 62 -13.91 18.87 -15.89
C ASP A 62 -12.79 17.89 -16.34
N ASP A 63 -11.88 17.50 -15.43
CA ASP A 63 -10.85 16.49 -15.65
C ASP A 63 -11.27 15.06 -15.27
N ALA A 64 -12.53 14.83 -14.82
CA ALA A 64 -12.98 13.52 -14.35
C ALA A 64 -12.86 12.43 -15.42
N GLU A 65 -13.20 12.71 -16.65
CA GLU A 65 -13.11 11.75 -17.76
C GLU A 65 -11.66 11.32 -18.05
N ARG A 66 -10.73 12.27 -17.98
CA ARG A 66 -9.29 11.99 -18.13
C ARG A 66 -8.74 11.14 -16.98
N ALA A 67 -9.12 11.50 -15.75
CA ALA A 67 -8.73 10.74 -14.56
C ALA A 67 -9.29 9.32 -14.58
N ASP A 68 -10.55 9.15 -15.02
CA ASP A 68 -11.20 7.86 -15.16
C ASP A 68 -10.54 6.99 -16.24
N ALA A 69 -10.26 7.56 -17.42
CA ALA A 69 -9.58 6.85 -18.51
C ALA A 69 -8.19 6.38 -18.07
N LEU A 70 -7.44 7.22 -17.36
CA LEU A 70 -6.12 6.87 -16.84
C LEU A 70 -6.19 5.79 -15.76
N ALA A 71 -7.18 5.88 -14.84
CA ALA A 71 -7.42 4.86 -13.83
C ALA A 71 -7.76 3.51 -14.47
N ALA A 72 -8.64 3.52 -15.48
CA ALA A 72 -8.99 2.30 -16.24
C ALA A 72 -7.77 1.71 -16.96
N GLN A 73 -6.96 2.53 -17.63
CA GLN A 73 -5.74 2.07 -18.30
C GLN A 73 -4.75 1.45 -17.31
N THR A 74 -4.56 2.09 -16.16
CA THR A 74 -3.64 1.60 -15.11
C THR A 74 -4.15 0.28 -14.53
N ALA A 75 -5.46 0.17 -14.29
CA ALA A 75 -6.10 -1.05 -13.83
C ALA A 75 -5.95 -2.19 -14.84
N MET A 76 -6.13 -1.94 -16.13
CA MET A 76 -5.92 -2.95 -17.18
C MET A 76 -4.49 -3.50 -17.15
N ARG A 77 -3.49 -2.65 -16.93
CA ARG A 77 -2.10 -3.08 -16.79
C ARG A 77 -1.90 -3.89 -15.52
N ALA A 78 -2.44 -3.43 -14.39
CA ALA A 78 -2.35 -4.14 -13.11
C ALA A 78 -3.01 -5.52 -13.16
N ALA A 79 -4.10 -5.69 -13.92
CA ALA A 79 -4.76 -6.98 -14.14
C ALA A 79 -3.87 -8.02 -14.86
N CYS A 80 -2.81 -7.59 -15.53
CA CYS A 80 -1.82 -8.48 -16.13
C CYS A 80 -0.82 -9.05 -15.12
N ILE A 81 -0.78 -8.54 -13.88
CA ILE A 81 0.12 -9.06 -12.86
C ILE A 81 -0.45 -10.39 -12.34
N ARG A 82 0.22 -11.48 -12.65
CA ARG A 82 -0.13 -12.82 -12.17
C ARG A 82 0.97 -13.32 -11.25
N HIS A 83 0.90 -12.95 -9.98
CA HIS A 83 1.92 -13.31 -9.00
C HIS A 83 1.28 -13.66 -7.65
N PRO A 84 1.73 -14.70 -6.94
CA PRO A 84 1.15 -15.12 -5.66
C PRO A 84 1.23 -14.04 -4.58
N ASN A 85 2.21 -13.16 -4.63
CA ASN A 85 2.41 -12.07 -3.68
C ASN A 85 1.77 -10.74 -4.12
N VAL A 86 0.97 -10.73 -5.18
CA VAL A 86 0.21 -9.54 -5.61
C VAL A 86 -1.28 -9.83 -5.50
N VAL A 87 -2.03 -8.87 -4.98
CA VAL A 87 -3.49 -8.93 -4.92
C VAL A 87 -4.04 -8.90 -6.36
N GLY A 88 -4.77 -9.94 -6.73
CA GLY A 88 -5.34 -10.06 -8.07
C GLY A 88 -6.46 -9.05 -8.31
N LEU A 89 -6.46 -8.38 -9.45
CA LEU A 89 -7.55 -7.53 -9.93
C LEU A 89 -8.44 -8.36 -10.87
N TYR A 90 -9.74 -8.48 -10.55
CA TYR A 90 -10.69 -9.32 -11.29
C TYR A 90 -11.59 -8.56 -12.22
N ASP A 91 -11.93 -7.31 -11.86
CA ASP A 91 -12.79 -6.45 -12.66
C ASP A 91 -12.61 -4.98 -12.29
N VAL A 92 -12.99 -4.11 -13.22
CA VAL A 92 -12.96 -2.65 -13.07
C VAL A 92 -14.14 -2.06 -13.82
N GLY A 93 -14.79 -1.07 -13.21
CA GLY A 93 -15.95 -0.42 -13.84
C GLY A 93 -16.42 0.80 -13.09
N LYS A 94 -17.64 1.22 -13.41
CA LYS A 94 -18.36 2.30 -12.73
C LYS A 94 -19.69 1.79 -12.18
N TRP A 95 -19.99 2.13 -10.96
CA TRP A 95 -21.28 1.94 -10.33
C TRP A 95 -21.89 3.30 -10.04
N ARG A 96 -23.00 3.62 -10.75
CA ARG A 96 -23.51 5.00 -10.82
C ARG A 96 -22.43 5.94 -11.38
N THR A 97 -21.92 6.88 -10.56
CA THR A 97 -20.82 7.81 -10.91
C THR A 97 -19.48 7.43 -10.27
N GLN A 98 -19.45 6.37 -9.47
CA GLN A 98 -18.27 5.97 -8.70
C GLN A 98 -17.48 4.88 -9.42
N PRO A 99 -16.21 5.10 -9.72
CA PRO A 99 -15.32 4.02 -10.17
C PRO A 99 -15.21 2.94 -9.09
N TYR A 100 -15.12 1.68 -9.53
CA TYR A 100 -14.85 0.56 -8.62
C TYR A 100 -13.79 -0.40 -9.17
N PHE A 101 -13.11 -1.07 -8.27
CA PHE A 101 -12.25 -2.21 -8.57
C PHE A 101 -12.72 -3.43 -7.78
N VAL A 102 -12.75 -4.58 -8.43
CA VAL A 102 -13.03 -5.88 -7.80
C VAL A 102 -11.72 -6.64 -7.68
N ASN A 103 -11.26 -6.81 -6.47
CA ASN A 103 -9.97 -7.40 -6.14
C ASN A 103 -10.12 -8.74 -5.42
N GLU A 104 -9.05 -9.52 -5.41
CA GLU A 104 -8.88 -10.65 -4.51
C GLU A 104 -9.10 -10.18 -3.06
N LEU A 105 -9.91 -10.93 -2.32
CA LEU A 105 -10.04 -10.72 -0.87
C LEU A 105 -8.91 -11.45 -0.16
N VAL A 106 -8.07 -10.72 0.55
CA VAL A 106 -7.09 -11.27 1.47
C VAL A 106 -7.69 -11.21 2.88
N ASP A 107 -7.94 -12.36 3.45
CA ASP A 107 -8.49 -12.48 4.80
C ASP A 107 -7.36 -12.41 5.82
N GLY A 108 -7.21 -11.24 6.47
CA GLY A 108 -6.07 -10.97 7.33
C GLY A 108 -5.97 -9.52 7.78
N VAL A 109 -4.76 -9.06 8.05
CA VAL A 109 -4.44 -7.69 8.46
C VAL A 109 -3.39 -7.08 7.53
N ASN A 110 -3.22 -5.76 7.54
CA ASN A 110 -2.07 -5.15 6.87
C ASN A 110 -0.83 -5.13 7.77
N LEU A 111 0.35 -4.98 7.16
CA LEU A 111 1.63 -4.97 7.87
C LEU A 111 1.72 -3.84 8.91
N GLN A 112 1.13 -2.66 8.64
CA GLN A 112 1.12 -1.57 9.62
C GLN A 112 0.44 -2.00 10.93
N THR A 113 -0.71 -2.68 10.82
CA THR A 113 -1.44 -3.19 11.98
C THR A 113 -0.59 -4.16 12.81
N LEU A 114 0.16 -5.04 12.15
CA LEU A 114 1.08 -5.94 12.85
C LEU A 114 2.24 -5.17 13.53
N LEU A 115 2.85 -4.20 12.82
CA LEU A 115 3.92 -3.36 13.37
C LEU A 115 3.44 -2.56 14.59
N ASP A 116 2.24 -1.96 14.50
CA ASP A 116 1.64 -1.21 15.61
C ASP A 116 1.39 -2.12 16.82
N ARG A 117 0.94 -3.37 16.62
CA ARG A 117 0.74 -4.34 17.70
C ARG A 117 2.04 -4.71 18.41
N TYR A 118 3.13 -4.87 17.66
CA TYR A 118 4.45 -5.11 18.25
C TYR A 118 4.97 -3.86 18.97
N ALA A 119 4.79 -2.68 18.38
CA ALA A 119 5.22 -1.41 18.97
C ALA A 119 4.52 -1.12 20.30
N THR A 120 3.21 -1.39 20.44
CA THR A 120 2.46 -1.21 21.70
C THR A 120 3.00 -2.08 22.84
N LYS A 121 3.64 -3.20 22.52
CA LYS A 121 4.29 -4.10 23.46
C LYS A 121 5.78 -3.79 23.65
N SER A 122 6.29 -2.73 23.03
CA SER A 122 7.73 -2.41 22.97
C SER A 122 8.59 -3.57 22.43
N LEU A 123 7.99 -4.39 21.56
CA LEU A 123 8.65 -5.53 20.92
C LEU A 123 9.02 -5.21 19.48
N ARG A 124 9.95 -5.98 18.93
CA ARG A 124 10.28 -5.99 17.50
C ARG A 124 9.84 -7.29 16.86
N LEU A 125 9.60 -7.28 15.57
CA LEU A 125 9.36 -8.51 14.81
C LEU A 125 10.59 -9.43 14.92
N PRO A 126 10.39 -10.75 15.09
CA PRO A 126 11.48 -11.72 14.95
C PRO A 126 12.17 -11.56 13.59
N LEU A 127 13.49 -11.71 13.58
CA LEU A 127 14.31 -11.45 12.40
C LEU A 127 13.94 -12.32 11.20
N ASP A 128 13.67 -13.60 11.43
CA ASP A 128 13.22 -14.58 10.42
C ASP A 128 11.86 -14.21 9.83
N LEU A 129 10.90 -13.80 10.65
CA LEU A 129 9.60 -13.32 10.21
C LEU A 129 9.71 -12.04 9.37
N ALA A 130 10.53 -11.08 9.82
CA ALA A 130 10.75 -9.83 9.12
C ALA A 130 11.45 -10.05 7.76
N LEU A 131 12.43 -10.97 7.69
CA LEU A 131 13.09 -11.36 6.44
C LEU A 131 12.14 -12.08 5.48
N PHE A 132 11.28 -12.95 6.00
CA PHE A 132 10.26 -13.60 5.18
C PHE A 132 9.32 -12.57 4.55
N ILE A 133 8.72 -11.67 5.36
CA ILE A 133 7.82 -10.61 4.85
C ILE A 133 8.54 -9.74 3.82
N ALA A 134 9.79 -9.36 4.09
CA ALA A 134 10.60 -8.57 3.17
C ALA A 134 10.84 -9.31 1.84
N SER A 135 11.16 -10.59 1.88
CA SER A 135 11.36 -11.40 0.67
C SER A 135 10.12 -11.46 -0.20
N GLU A 136 8.95 -11.69 0.41
CA GLU A 136 7.67 -11.75 -0.30
C GLU A 136 7.27 -10.41 -0.93
N ILE A 137 7.57 -9.27 -0.27
CA ILE A 137 7.40 -7.93 -0.84
C ILE A 137 8.30 -7.76 -2.07
N GLY A 138 9.56 -8.18 -1.98
CA GLY A 138 10.50 -8.12 -3.09
C GLY A 138 10.03 -8.93 -4.30
N GLU A 139 9.48 -10.13 -4.07
CA GLU A 139 8.89 -10.98 -5.11
C GLU A 139 7.67 -10.31 -5.76
N ALA A 140 6.79 -9.67 -4.98
CA ALA A 140 5.65 -8.93 -5.51
C ALA A 140 6.08 -7.81 -6.48
N LEU A 141 7.04 -6.99 -6.07
CA LEU A 141 7.58 -5.90 -6.90
C LEU A 141 8.29 -6.43 -8.15
N SER A 142 9.01 -7.54 -8.03
CA SER A 142 9.67 -8.22 -9.15
C SER A 142 8.64 -8.77 -10.13
N GLY A 143 7.59 -9.44 -9.62
CA GLY A 143 6.49 -9.97 -10.42
C GLY A 143 5.73 -8.88 -11.19
N ALA A 144 5.44 -7.75 -10.55
CA ALA A 144 4.81 -6.61 -11.21
C ALA A 144 5.67 -6.02 -12.34
N ARG A 145 6.97 -5.86 -12.09
CA ARG A 145 7.91 -5.32 -13.10
C ARG A 145 8.06 -6.24 -14.30
N THR A 146 8.01 -7.55 -14.11
CA THR A 146 8.19 -8.55 -15.17
C THR A 146 6.87 -8.99 -15.81
N ALA A 147 5.73 -8.48 -15.33
CA ALA A 147 4.41 -8.78 -15.88
C ALA A 147 4.34 -8.48 -17.38
N ARG A 148 3.65 -9.33 -18.12
CA ARG A 148 3.49 -9.25 -19.57
C ARG A 148 2.01 -9.17 -19.95
N ASP A 149 1.73 -8.47 -21.03
CA ASP A 149 0.39 -8.44 -21.62
C ASP A 149 0.09 -9.71 -22.46
N HIS A 150 -1.07 -9.73 -23.09
CA HIS A 150 -1.52 -10.83 -23.97
C HIS A 150 -0.69 -10.98 -25.26
N ARG A 151 0.17 -10.01 -25.58
CA ARG A 151 1.11 -10.02 -26.72
C ARG A 151 2.53 -10.35 -26.27
N ASP A 152 2.70 -10.80 -25.04
CA ASP A 152 3.99 -11.10 -24.41
C ASP A 152 4.93 -9.88 -24.27
N VAL A 153 4.37 -8.64 -24.32
CA VAL A 153 5.13 -7.42 -24.12
C VAL A 153 5.26 -7.15 -22.62
N GLN A 154 6.49 -6.98 -22.15
CA GLN A 154 6.76 -6.66 -20.76
C GLN A 154 6.24 -5.25 -20.41
N LEU A 155 5.42 -5.16 -19.35
CA LEU A 155 4.74 -3.91 -18.98
C LEU A 155 5.56 -3.02 -18.06
N GLY A 156 6.53 -3.56 -17.31
CA GLY A 156 7.38 -2.78 -16.41
C GLY A 156 6.58 -2.03 -15.34
N ILE A 157 5.59 -2.71 -14.71
CA ILE A 157 4.67 -2.06 -13.77
C ILE A 157 5.42 -1.70 -12.48
N LEU A 158 5.27 -0.45 -12.05
CA LEU A 158 5.84 0.11 -10.84
C LEU A 158 4.74 0.34 -9.82
N HIS A 159 5.08 0.27 -8.54
CA HIS A 159 4.13 0.56 -7.47
C HIS A 159 4.04 2.06 -7.15
N LEU A 160 5.17 2.74 -6.97
CA LEU A 160 5.34 4.18 -6.69
C LEU A 160 4.59 4.75 -5.46
N ALA A 161 3.91 3.89 -4.70
CA ALA A 161 3.17 4.27 -3.49
C ALA A 161 3.18 3.14 -2.46
N LEU A 162 4.23 2.32 -2.45
CA LEU A 162 4.39 1.22 -1.53
C LEU A 162 4.53 1.72 -0.10
N GLY A 163 3.86 1.05 0.84
CA GLY A 163 3.95 1.32 2.27
C GLY A 163 3.38 0.15 3.07
N PRO A 164 3.58 0.11 4.39
CA PRO A 164 3.17 -1.04 5.21
C PRO A 164 1.66 -1.35 5.12
N ARG A 165 0.82 -0.33 4.91
CA ARG A 165 -0.64 -0.52 4.73
C ARG A 165 -1.03 -1.16 3.40
N LYS A 166 -0.08 -1.27 2.45
CA LYS A 166 -0.26 -1.91 1.14
C LYS A 166 0.28 -3.34 1.10
N VAL A 167 0.78 -3.82 2.23
CA VAL A 167 1.23 -5.20 2.41
C VAL A 167 0.21 -5.91 3.28
N LEU A 168 -0.53 -6.85 2.69
CA LEU A 168 -1.56 -7.64 3.36
C LEU A 168 -0.97 -8.96 3.83
N LEU A 169 -1.29 -9.33 5.05
CA LEU A 169 -0.84 -10.53 5.75
C LEU A 169 -2.06 -11.40 6.04
N GLY A 170 -2.22 -12.47 5.27
CA GLY A 170 -3.36 -13.36 5.43
C GLY A 170 -3.19 -14.37 6.57
N TRP A 171 -4.32 -14.78 7.17
CA TRP A 171 -4.33 -15.74 8.30
C TRP A 171 -3.69 -17.09 7.97
N ARG A 172 -3.54 -17.42 6.68
CA ARG A 172 -2.88 -18.65 6.22
C ARG A 172 -1.37 -18.48 6.01
N GLY A 173 -0.82 -17.32 6.38
CA GLY A 173 0.60 -16.99 6.25
C GLY A 173 1.01 -16.47 4.89
N GLU A 174 0.05 -16.03 4.04
CA GLU A 174 0.35 -15.35 2.79
C GLU A 174 0.71 -13.88 3.00
N VAL A 175 1.63 -13.37 2.19
CA VAL A 175 1.97 -11.95 2.09
C VAL A 175 1.63 -11.47 0.68
N LYS A 176 0.82 -10.43 0.57
CA LYS A 176 0.39 -9.88 -0.72
C LYS A 176 0.49 -8.36 -0.74
N VAL A 177 1.01 -7.80 -1.83
CA VAL A 177 1.04 -6.35 -2.08
C VAL A 177 -0.18 -5.97 -2.92
N CYS A 178 -0.88 -4.91 -2.50
CA CYS A 178 -2.10 -4.41 -3.15
C CYS A 178 -1.88 -3.00 -3.74
N ASP A 179 -2.87 -2.53 -4.50
CA ASP A 179 -2.98 -1.15 -5.00
C ASP A 179 -1.99 -0.76 -6.12
N PHE A 180 -1.48 -1.69 -6.90
CA PHE A 180 -0.73 -1.39 -8.12
C PHE A 180 -1.55 -0.59 -9.14
N GLU A 181 -2.87 -0.80 -9.14
CA GLU A 181 -3.83 -0.15 -10.04
C GLU A 181 -4.07 1.32 -9.74
N THR A 182 -3.80 1.77 -8.51
CA THR A 182 -4.09 3.16 -8.08
C THR A 182 -2.87 4.07 -8.06
N SER A 183 -1.68 3.50 -8.05
CA SER A 183 -0.44 4.24 -7.81
C SER A 183 -0.04 5.14 -8.97
N MET A 184 -0.08 4.61 -10.18
CA MET A 184 0.24 5.35 -11.41
C MET A 184 -0.82 6.40 -11.73
N ALA A 185 -2.12 6.05 -11.58
CA ALA A 185 -3.22 6.97 -11.84
C ALA A 185 -3.21 8.20 -10.92
N ALA A 186 -2.89 8.00 -9.64
CA ALA A 186 -2.81 9.09 -8.68
C ALA A 186 -1.66 10.07 -8.98
N ILE A 187 -0.53 9.58 -9.48
CA ILE A 187 0.62 10.41 -9.86
C ILE A 187 0.33 11.18 -11.15
N ALA A 188 -0.29 10.54 -12.12
CA ALA A 188 -0.54 11.13 -13.44
C ALA A 188 -1.72 12.11 -13.43
N SER A 189 -2.75 11.90 -12.59
CA SER A 189 -3.93 12.78 -12.52
C SER A 189 -3.75 13.98 -11.59
N SER A 190 -2.84 13.89 -10.60
CA SER A 190 -2.80 14.92 -9.57
C SER A 190 -1.89 16.08 -9.92
N GLY A 191 -1.01 15.99 -10.95
CA GLY A 191 0.07 16.95 -10.90
C GLY A 191 0.53 17.08 -9.43
N VAL A 192 1.61 17.66 -9.12
CA VAL A 192 2.14 17.81 -7.74
C VAL A 192 1.14 18.50 -6.76
N ARG A 193 0.00 19.00 -7.26
CA ARG A 193 -0.95 19.82 -6.49
C ARG A 193 -1.89 19.07 -5.53
N ASN A 194 -2.09 17.77 -5.67
CA ASN A 194 -3.01 17.04 -4.80
C ASN A 194 -2.28 16.23 -3.71
N MET A 195 -1.35 16.90 -3.02
CA MET A 195 -0.53 16.33 -1.96
C MET A 195 -1.33 15.83 -0.75
N ALA A 196 -2.57 16.30 -0.54
CA ALA A 196 -3.44 15.82 0.55
C ALA A 196 -3.82 14.33 0.37
N LEU A 197 -3.97 13.86 -0.88
CA LEU A 197 -4.14 12.42 -1.19
C LEU A 197 -2.84 11.61 -0.97
N VAL A 198 -1.71 12.30 -0.83
CA VAL A 198 -0.37 11.73 -0.75
C VAL A 198 0.11 11.56 0.70
N ALA A 199 -0.54 12.18 1.68
CA ALA A 199 -0.09 12.24 3.07
C ALA A 199 0.25 10.87 3.69
N HIS A 200 -0.54 9.84 3.40
CA HIS A 200 -0.28 8.47 3.88
C HIS A 200 0.88 7.77 3.16
N ARG A 201 1.36 8.35 2.04
CA ARG A 201 2.45 7.82 1.22
C ARG A 201 3.79 8.46 1.53
N THR A 202 3.76 9.60 2.21
CA THR A 202 4.93 10.48 2.37
C THR A 202 6.07 9.81 3.12
N ALA A 203 5.74 9.00 4.15
CA ALA A 203 6.76 8.33 4.94
C ALA A 203 7.64 7.37 4.12
N THR A 204 7.07 6.69 3.12
CA THR A 204 7.80 5.74 2.26
C THR A 204 8.20 6.33 0.91
N MET A 205 7.77 7.54 0.58
CA MET A 205 7.99 8.19 -0.71
C MET A 205 9.48 8.45 -0.95
N ALA A 206 9.93 8.14 -2.16
CA ALA A 206 11.29 8.45 -2.60
C ALA A 206 11.48 9.96 -2.79
N PRO A 207 12.69 10.50 -2.51
CA PRO A 207 12.94 11.95 -2.56
C PRO A 207 12.63 12.60 -3.90
N GLU A 208 13.01 11.94 -4.99
CA GLU A 208 12.75 12.42 -6.36
C GLU A 208 11.25 12.51 -6.66
N VAL A 209 10.46 11.55 -6.18
CA VAL A 209 8.99 11.57 -6.33
C VAL A 209 8.38 12.66 -5.45
N ALA A 210 8.88 12.86 -4.23
CA ALA A 210 8.45 13.94 -3.34
C ALA A 210 8.75 15.33 -3.91
N ARG A 211 9.79 15.46 -4.75
CA ARG A 211 10.13 16.69 -5.50
C ARG A 211 9.32 16.85 -6.78
N GLY A 212 8.48 15.89 -7.15
CA GLY A 212 7.59 15.95 -8.32
C GLY A 212 8.09 15.21 -9.56
N ALA A 213 9.16 14.42 -9.47
CA ALA A 213 9.58 13.57 -10.58
C ALA A 213 8.60 12.38 -10.73
N ALA A 214 8.48 11.85 -11.96
CA ALA A 214 7.62 10.71 -12.27
C ALA A 214 7.99 9.44 -11.49
N GLY A 215 9.23 9.31 -11.05
CA GLY A 215 9.74 8.11 -10.41
C GLY A 215 10.02 6.97 -11.41
N ASP A 216 10.86 6.03 -10.99
CA ASP A 216 11.17 4.81 -11.75
C ASP A 216 11.30 3.59 -10.80
N SER A 217 11.86 2.48 -11.30
CA SER A 217 12.07 1.26 -10.51
C SER A 217 12.93 1.47 -9.25
N ARG A 218 13.78 2.50 -9.24
CA ARG A 218 14.65 2.86 -8.12
C ARG A 218 13.87 3.64 -7.04
N SER A 219 12.74 4.25 -7.40
CA SER A 219 11.81 4.84 -6.44
C SER A 219 11.08 3.76 -5.62
N ASP A 220 10.70 2.64 -6.25
CA ASP A 220 10.16 1.47 -5.54
C ASP A 220 11.20 0.82 -4.62
N VAL A 221 12.49 0.80 -5.05
CA VAL A 221 13.60 0.36 -4.19
C VAL A 221 13.71 1.20 -2.93
N PHE A 222 13.60 2.52 -3.04
CA PHE A 222 13.63 3.40 -1.87
C PHE A 222 12.46 3.13 -0.92
N SER A 223 11.23 3.06 -1.46
CA SER A 223 10.04 2.76 -0.67
C SER A 223 10.14 1.40 0.03
N PHE A 224 10.67 0.40 -0.65
CA PHE A 224 10.94 -0.91 -0.08
C PHE A 224 12.04 -0.84 1.00
N GLY A 225 13.09 -0.05 0.79
CA GLY A 225 14.14 0.22 1.78
C GLY A 225 13.59 0.84 3.06
N VAL A 226 12.59 1.74 2.95
CA VAL A 226 11.91 2.30 4.13
C VAL A 226 11.12 1.21 4.86
N ILE A 227 10.39 0.34 4.16
CA ILE A 227 9.69 -0.79 4.81
C ILE A 227 10.69 -1.71 5.52
N LEU A 228 11.83 -2.03 4.89
CA LEU A 228 12.88 -2.81 5.56
C LEU A 228 13.33 -2.13 6.85
N ARG A 229 13.57 -0.84 6.80
CA ARG A 229 13.93 -0.08 7.99
C ARG A 229 12.85 -0.18 9.08
N GLU A 230 11.59 -0.09 8.72
CA GLU A 230 10.48 -0.20 9.68
C GLU A 230 10.40 -1.60 10.31
N LEU A 231 10.64 -2.64 9.53
CA LEU A 231 10.65 -4.02 10.01
C LEU A 231 11.75 -4.29 11.03
N PHE A 232 12.94 -3.72 10.84
CA PHE A 232 14.13 -4.09 11.60
C PHE A 232 14.60 -3.02 12.60
N VAL A 233 14.35 -1.74 12.31
CA VAL A 233 14.90 -0.61 13.08
C VAL A 233 13.79 0.27 13.66
N GLY A 234 12.78 0.60 12.86
CA GLY A 234 11.68 1.48 13.23
C GLY A 234 11.37 2.53 12.17
N PRO A 235 10.42 3.46 12.42
CA PRO A 235 9.89 4.36 11.42
C PRO A 235 10.95 5.32 10.86
N ARG A 236 10.83 5.66 9.55
CA ARG A 236 11.79 6.49 8.80
C ARG A 236 12.16 7.78 9.52
N PHE A 237 11.19 8.50 10.06
CA PHE A 237 11.42 9.80 10.70
C PHE A 237 11.69 9.70 12.20
N GLY A 238 11.72 8.48 12.75
CA GLY A 238 12.02 8.23 14.18
C GLY A 238 10.88 8.58 15.14
N ARG A 239 9.92 9.42 14.72
CA ARG A 239 8.77 9.87 15.50
C ARG A 239 7.57 10.16 14.60
N VAL A 240 6.41 10.34 15.18
CA VAL A 240 5.25 10.88 14.47
C VAL A 240 5.50 12.34 14.13
N VAL A 241 5.32 12.70 12.85
CA VAL A 241 5.48 14.05 12.32
C VAL A 241 4.18 14.52 11.66
N LYS A 242 3.96 15.83 11.61
CA LYS A 242 2.83 16.39 10.86
C LYS A 242 3.01 16.17 9.36
N ASN A 243 1.92 16.15 8.60
CA ASN A 243 1.96 15.88 7.15
C ASN A 243 2.85 16.86 6.38
N SER A 244 2.78 18.17 6.69
CA SER A 244 3.63 19.18 6.06
C SER A 244 5.12 18.94 6.35
N GLU A 245 5.47 18.62 7.59
CA GLU A 245 6.83 18.27 7.98
C GLU A 245 7.30 16.97 7.29
N ALA A 246 6.43 15.96 7.21
CA ALA A 246 6.75 14.71 6.53
C ALA A 246 7.08 14.91 5.05
N ILE A 247 6.36 15.80 4.37
CA ILE A 247 6.61 16.15 2.97
C ILE A 247 7.97 16.84 2.82
N ALA A 248 8.30 17.80 3.68
CA ALA A 248 9.59 18.49 3.66
C ALA A 248 10.73 17.47 3.87
N LEU A 249 10.64 16.64 4.91
CA LEU A 249 11.62 15.59 5.18
C LEU A 249 11.74 14.58 4.03
N ALA A 250 10.63 14.24 3.37
CA ALA A 250 10.67 13.34 2.22
C ALA A 250 11.39 13.97 1.02
N ARG A 251 11.16 15.26 0.73
CA ARG A 251 11.85 16.02 -0.32
C ARG A 251 13.35 16.11 -0.08
N GLU A 252 13.76 16.30 1.17
CA GLU A 252 15.17 16.30 1.56
C GLU A 252 15.81 14.92 1.48
N GLY A 253 15.01 13.87 1.42
CA GLY A 253 15.50 12.49 1.50
C GLY A 253 15.89 12.08 2.92
N PHE A 254 15.37 12.80 3.92
CA PHE A 254 15.72 12.52 5.31
C PHE A 254 15.32 11.09 5.71
N VAL A 255 16.24 10.42 6.37
CA VAL A 255 16.04 9.14 7.05
C VAL A 255 16.71 9.27 8.41
N GLN A 256 15.98 9.00 9.49
CA GLN A 256 16.54 9.01 10.83
C GLN A 256 17.79 8.11 10.86
N PRO A 257 18.95 8.59 11.31
CA PRO A 257 20.16 7.79 11.40
C PRO A 257 19.92 6.45 12.11
N MET A 258 20.47 5.39 11.55
CA MET A 258 20.41 4.08 12.18
C MET A 258 21.61 3.94 13.12
N SER A 259 21.33 3.80 14.42
CA SER A 259 22.36 3.35 15.35
C SER A 259 22.78 1.92 14.97
N PHE A 260 24.03 1.58 15.28
CA PHE A 260 24.49 0.20 15.10
C PHE A 260 23.54 -0.78 15.81
N GLN A 261 23.10 -1.79 15.09
CA GLN A 261 22.17 -2.82 15.57
C GLN A 261 22.91 -4.15 15.65
N PRO A 262 23.53 -4.49 16.79
CA PRO A 262 24.41 -5.66 16.92
C PRO A 262 23.69 -7.00 16.66
N HIS A 263 22.37 -7.00 16.74
CA HIS A 263 21.52 -8.18 16.47
C HIS A 263 21.16 -8.36 14.99
N LEU A 264 21.50 -7.37 14.14
CA LEU A 264 21.23 -7.47 12.69
C LEU A 264 22.50 -7.85 11.95
N PRO A 265 22.41 -8.76 10.94
CA PRO A 265 23.52 -9.03 10.06
C PRO A 265 24.00 -7.76 9.35
N GLU A 266 25.32 -7.57 9.26
CA GLU A 266 25.91 -6.43 8.55
C GLU A 266 25.43 -6.36 7.09
N ALA A 267 25.34 -7.50 6.41
CA ALA A 267 24.83 -7.58 5.05
C ALA A 267 23.41 -6.99 4.91
N LEU A 268 22.53 -7.21 5.89
CA LEU A 268 21.18 -6.65 5.89
C LEU A 268 21.21 -5.13 6.10
N MET A 269 22.07 -4.63 6.97
CA MET A 269 22.27 -3.19 7.17
C MET A 269 22.77 -2.52 5.89
N LEU A 270 23.71 -3.14 5.17
CA LEU A 270 24.22 -2.63 3.89
C LEU A 270 23.14 -2.59 2.81
N VAL A 271 22.26 -3.59 2.75
CA VAL A 271 21.08 -3.57 1.84
C VAL A 271 20.19 -2.37 2.14
N MET A 272 19.84 -2.13 3.40
CA MET A 272 19.01 -0.99 3.79
C MET A 272 19.68 0.35 3.44
N LEU A 273 20.95 0.52 3.79
CA LEU A 273 21.71 1.75 3.52
C LEU A 273 21.80 2.04 2.03
N ARG A 274 22.02 1.02 1.19
CA ARG A 274 22.05 1.19 -0.26
C ARG A 274 20.69 1.54 -0.83
N ALA A 275 19.62 0.89 -0.38
CA ALA A 275 18.27 1.17 -0.84
C ALA A 275 17.81 2.61 -0.52
N LEU A 276 18.28 3.15 0.62
CA LEU A 276 17.89 4.48 1.14
C LEU A 276 18.80 5.62 0.67
N ARG A 277 19.70 5.41 -0.31
CA ARG A 277 20.49 6.49 -0.89
C ARG A 277 19.60 7.57 -1.49
N ILE A 278 19.96 8.83 -1.32
CA ILE A 278 19.22 9.97 -1.86
C ILE A 278 19.29 9.96 -3.38
N ASP A 279 20.49 9.76 -3.94
CA ASP A 279 20.67 9.60 -5.38
C ASP A 279 20.16 8.23 -5.83
N PRO A 280 19.17 8.19 -6.76
CA PRO A 280 18.69 6.92 -7.33
C PRO A 280 19.79 6.10 -8.02
N ALA A 281 20.84 6.73 -8.55
CA ALA A 281 21.94 6.04 -9.22
C ALA A 281 22.77 5.15 -8.28
N GLU A 282 22.81 5.49 -7.00
CA GLU A 282 23.54 4.72 -5.98
C GLU A 282 22.74 3.56 -5.39
N ARG A 283 21.43 3.47 -5.70
CA ARG A 283 20.55 2.41 -5.22
C ARG A 283 20.73 1.11 -6.01
N TYR A 284 19.93 0.10 -5.67
CA TYR A 284 19.71 -1.04 -6.55
C TYR A 284 18.99 -0.59 -7.84
N PRO A 285 19.28 -1.21 -8.99
CA PRO A 285 18.64 -0.81 -10.25
C PRO A 285 17.14 -1.10 -10.27
N ASN A 286 16.68 -2.03 -9.45
CA ASN A 286 15.27 -2.40 -9.28
C ASN A 286 15.08 -3.26 -8.04
N ALA A 287 13.80 -3.48 -7.66
CA ALA A 287 13.43 -4.29 -6.51
C ALA A 287 13.84 -5.77 -6.64
N SER A 288 13.92 -6.32 -7.86
CA SER A 288 14.38 -7.71 -8.07
C SER A 288 15.82 -7.92 -7.64
N ALA A 289 16.72 -6.97 -7.95
CA ALA A 289 18.11 -7.03 -7.52
C ALA A 289 18.24 -6.95 -6.00
N MET A 290 17.43 -6.10 -5.35
CA MET A 290 17.37 -5.98 -3.91
C MET A 290 16.80 -7.25 -3.26
N ALA A 291 15.71 -7.80 -3.79
CA ALA A 291 15.08 -9.03 -3.31
C ALA A 291 16.03 -10.25 -3.40
N PHE A 292 16.84 -10.30 -4.46
CA PHE A 292 17.86 -11.35 -4.61
C PHE A 292 18.87 -11.32 -3.44
N GLU A 293 19.38 -10.14 -3.07
CA GLU A 293 20.30 -9.99 -1.94
C GLU A 293 19.63 -10.38 -0.60
N LEU A 294 18.38 -9.95 -0.39
CA LEU A 294 17.62 -10.32 0.81
C LEU A 294 17.42 -11.84 0.92
N ARG A 295 17.11 -12.49 -0.20
CA ARG A 295 16.94 -13.95 -0.24
C ARG A 295 18.26 -14.65 0.08
N ARG A 296 19.36 -14.15 -0.44
CA ARG A 296 20.70 -14.69 -0.14
C ARG A 296 21.02 -14.61 1.36
N ILE A 297 20.66 -13.47 2.01
CA ILE A 297 20.82 -13.29 3.45
C ILE A 297 19.91 -14.27 4.20
N ALA A 298 18.64 -14.38 3.85
CA ALA A 298 17.70 -15.30 4.49
C ALA A 298 18.17 -16.76 4.41
N LEU A 299 18.67 -17.19 3.25
CA LEU A 299 19.23 -18.52 3.06
C LEU A 299 20.48 -18.76 3.92
N SER A 300 21.38 -17.79 3.99
CA SER A 300 22.60 -17.92 4.80
C SER A 300 22.30 -17.98 6.31
N MET A 301 21.16 -17.47 6.73
CA MET A 301 20.70 -17.53 8.12
C MET A 301 19.84 -18.76 8.43
N GLY A 302 19.57 -19.62 7.44
CA GLY A 302 18.74 -20.80 7.61
C GLY A 302 17.28 -20.47 7.96
N VAL A 303 16.76 -19.34 7.45
CA VAL A 303 15.34 -18.97 7.66
C VAL A 303 14.44 -20.09 7.13
N GLY A 304 13.64 -20.67 8.03
CA GLY A 304 12.79 -21.81 7.74
C GLY A 304 11.48 -21.45 7.06
N ASP A 305 10.39 -22.19 7.37
CA ASP A 305 9.06 -21.95 6.81
C ASP A 305 8.46 -20.62 7.30
N GLY A 306 8.71 -19.57 6.54
CA GLY A 306 8.25 -18.21 6.85
C GLY A 306 6.73 -18.08 6.91
N ARG A 307 5.97 -18.88 6.13
CA ARG A 307 4.51 -18.90 6.19
C ARG A 307 4.01 -19.42 7.52
N LEU A 308 4.65 -20.44 8.04
CA LEU A 308 4.31 -20.97 9.36
C LEU A 308 4.62 -19.96 10.46
N PHE A 309 5.76 -19.25 10.37
CA PHE A 309 6.11 -18.20 11.32
C PHE A 309 5.11 -17.06 11.30
N LEU A 310 4.72 -16.59 10.10
CA LEU A 310 3.70 -15.55 9.95
C LEU A 310 2.36 -15.98 10.56
N ARG A 311 1.88 -17.17 10.21
CA ARG A 311 0.63 -17.69 10.75
C ARG A 311 0.65 -17.73 12.28
N ARG A 312 1.70 -18.28 12.89
CA ARG A 312 1.86 -18.33 14.34
C ARG A 312 1.93 -16.95 14.98
N ALA A 313 2.57 -15.99 14.32
CA ALA A 313 2.63 -14.61 14.80
C ALA A 313 1.25 -13.95 14.77
N LEU A 314 0.50 -14.12 13.68
CA LEU A 314 -0.87 -13.61 13.57
C LEU A 314 -1.82 -14.27 14.58
N ASP A 315 -1.77 -15.58 14.72
CA ASP A 315 -2.57 -16.31 15.73
C ASP A 315 -2.27 -15.82 17.16
N ARG A 316 -1.01 -15.59 17.49
CA ARG A 316 -0.61 -15.08 18.81
C ARG A 316 -1.07 -13.64 19.05
N GLU A 317 -0.98 -12.79 18.03
CA GLU A 317 -1.28 -11.36 18.18
C GLU A 317 -2.77 -11.05 18.05
N PHE A 318 -3.53 -11.85 17.29
CA PHE A 318 -4.91 -11.58 16.91
C PHE A 318 -5.87 -12.77 17.11
N GLY A 319 -5.41 -13.93 17.61
CA GLY A 319 -6.18 -15.19 17.61
C GLY A 319 -7.56 -15.11 18.26
N ASN A 320 -7.74 -14.30 19.29
CA ASN A 320 -9.04 -14.08 19.93
C ASN A 320 -9.89 -13.03 19.20
N ASP A 321 -9.27 -12.19 18.39
CA ASP A 321 -9.90 -11.05 17.70
C ASP A 321 -10.10 -11.35 16.20
N ALA A 322 -9.60 -12.48 15.70
CA ALA A 322 -9.51 -12.77 14.26
C ALA A 322 -10.86 -12.68 13.53
N SER A 323 -11.98 -12.97 14.19
CA SER A 323 -13.32 -12.84 13.63
C SER A 323 -13.86 -11.41 13.59
N GLU A 324 -13.36 -10.51 14.46
CA GLU A 324 -13.74 -9.11 14.54
C GLU A 324 -12.78 -8.18 13.78
N VAL A 325 -11.49 -8.55 13.79
CA VAL A 325 -10.39 -7.78 13.18
C VAL A 325 -10.34 -7.93 11.66
N THR A 326 -10.86 -9.02 11.11
CA THR A 326 -10.78 -9.37 9.69
C THR A 326 -11.37 -8.33 8.74
N ALA A 327 -12.34 -7.55 9.19
CA ALA A 327 -13.03 -6.62 8.30
C ALA A 327 -12.40 -5.22 8.28
N GLU A 328 -12.09 -4.63 9.45
CA GLU A 328 -11.72 -3.21 9.51
C GLU A 328 -10.22 -2.92 9.26
N HIS A 329 -9.33 -3.86 9.56
CA HIS A 329 -7.89 -3.59 9.62
C HIS A 329 -7.10 -3.97 8.37
N ALA A 330 -7.55 -4.92 7.56
CA ALA A 330 -6.81 -5.35 6.38
C ALA A 330 -6.71 -4.25 5.32
N TYR A 331 -7.80 -3.51 5.11
CA TYR A 331 -7.92 -2.53 4.03
C TYR A 331 -7.99 -1.07 4.51
N SER A 332 -7.91 -0.81 5.82
CA SER A 332 -7.91 0.55 6.35
C SER A 332 -6.64 1.28 5.95
N THR A 333 -6.80 2.36 5.20
CA THR A 333 -5.72 3.27 4.79
C THR A 333 -5.67 4.55 5.62
N ALA A 334 -6.69 4.78 6.47
CA ALA A 334 -6.75 5.93 7.35
C ALA A 334 -6.12 5.61 8.72
N PRO A 335 -5.40 6.53 9.36
CA PRO A 335 -5.19 6.47 10.80
C PRO A 335 -6.56 6.51 11.50
N PRO A 336 -6.72 5.97 12.72
CA PRO A 336 -7.94 6.17 13.49
C PRO A 336 -8.23 7.67 13.52
N LEU A 337 -9.43 8.05 13.09
CA LEU A 337 -9.88 9.45 13.08
C LEU A 337 -9.70 10.03 14.48
N ALA A 338 -8.69 10.88 14.66
CA ALA A 338 -8.77 11.91 15.66
C ALA A 338 -9.98 12.81 15.29
N PRO A 339 -10.78 13.31 16.26
CA PRO A 339 -12.03 13.98 15.98
C PRO A 339 -11.85 15.14 14.99
N SER A 340 -12.84 15.37 14.18
CA SER A 340 -12.97 16.17 12.94
C SER A 340 -12.49 17.64 12.95
N VAL A 341 -11.76 18.09 13.94
CA VAL A 341 -11.25 19.47 14.06
C VAL A 341 -9.93 19.69 13.31
N VAL A 342 -9.19 18.62 12.96
CA VAL A 342 -7.82 18.73 12.40
C VAL A 342 -7.82 18.97 10.88
N LEU A 343 -8.87 18.55 10.16
CA LEU A 343 -8.92 18.66 8.69
C LEU A 343 -9.06 20.09 8.14
N ALA A 344 -9.68 20.99 8.90
CA ALA A 344 -9.89 22.38 8.44
C ALA A 344 -8.61 23.23 8.57
N ASN A 345 -7.81 23.00 9.61
CA ASN A 345 -6.57 23.75 9.83
C ASN A 345 -5.43 23.31 8.88
N ASP A 346 -5.34 22.00 8.56
CA ASP A 346 -4.30 21.49 7.63
C ASP A 346 -4.52 21.96 6.19
N LEU A 347 -5.78 22.20 5.79
CA LEU A 347 -6.11 22.78 4.47
C LEU A 347 -5.77 24.26 4.37
N LEU A 348 -5.88 25.01 5.47
CA LEU A 348 -5.52 26.42 5.52
C LEU A 348 -4.00 26.62 5.55
N GLU A 349 -3.23 25.76 6.21
CA GLU A 349 -1.77 25.80 6.21
C GLU A 349 -1.20 25.45 4.82
N LEU A 350 -1.83 24.52 4.08
CA LEU A 350 -1.42 24.17 2.71
C LEU A 350 -1.70 25.30 1.71
N ALA A 351 -2.80 26.02 1.87
CA ALA A 351 -3.11 27.20 1.04
C ALA A 351 -2.15 28.36 1.31
N ALA A 352 -1.61 28.47 2.52
CA ALA A 352 -0.61 29.49 2.86
C ALA A 352 0.78 29.22 2.27
N LEU A 353 1.13 27.96 2.01
CA LEU A 353 2.39 27.58 1.36
C LEU A 353 2.40 27.85 -0.15
N ASP A 354 1.22 27.85 -0.78
CA ASP A 354 1.07 28.24 -2.21
C ASP A 354 1.18 29.76 -2.44
N ALA A 355 1.14 30.56 -1.36
CA ALA A 355 1.20 32.03 -1.42
C ALA A 355 2.63 32.60 -1.26
N LEU A 356 3.65 31.76 -1.14
CA LEU A 356 5.03 32.23 -1.11
C LEU A 356 5.46 32.69 -2.51
N PRO A 357 6.03 33.92 -2.65
CA PRO A 357 6.44 34.45 -3.95
C PRO A 357 7.56 33.58 -4.54
N THR A 358 7.41 33.22 -5.80
CA THR A 358 8.50 32.68 -6.62
C THR A 358 9.68 33.66 -6.53
N ILE A 359 10.82 33.17 -6.05
CA ILE A 359 12.07 33.90 -6.15
C ILE A 359 12.32 34.09 -7.64
N ALA A 360 12.18 35.31 -8.10
CA ALA A 360 12.53 35.70 -9.46
C ALA A 360 14.06 35.52 -9.60
N ASP A 361 14.44 34.74 -10.61
CA ASP A 361 15.82 34.73 -11.12
C ASP A 361 16.19 36.18 -11.48
N ASN A 362 17.14 36.73 -10.75
CA ASN A 362 17.87 37.92 -11.17
C ASN A 362 19.23 37.46 -11.66
N ASP A 363 19.42 37.66 -12.97
CA ASP A 363 20.67 37.78 -13.77
C ASP A 363 21.86 36.89 -13.44
#